data_b5aaedbd21f0fea134e3a36fa050e1c7
#
_entry.id   b5aaedbd21f0fea134e3a36fa050e1c7
#
_cell.length_a   1.000
_cell.length_b   1.000
_cell.length_c   1.000
_cell.angle_alpha   90.00
_cell.angle_beta   90.00
_cell.angle_gamma   90.00
#
_symmetry.space_group_name_H-M   'P 1'
#
loop_
_entity.id
_entity.type
_entity.pdbx_description
1 polymer ?
#
loop_
_entity_poly.entity_id
_entity_poly.type
_entity_poly.pdbx_seq_one_letter_code
_entity_poly.pdbx_strand_id
1 'polypeptide(L)'
;MLADAGIDSIEVSGNGTSVGGIKAGVNEGYFGNFAAKLAQEVKIPIICVGGWRSRHVIEDFLNKTRVELISLSRPLVREPDFPKKLLADINCVSKCVSCNACYRTPAHRCIFSGRRG
;
A
#
# COMPACT_ATOMS: atom_id res chain seq x y z
N MET A 1 2.35 5.41 25.53
CA MET A 1 2.10 4.99 24.11
C MET A 1 1.37 6.08 23.36
N LEU A 2 1.61 6.18 22.06
CA LEU A 2 0.95 7.20 21.22
C LEU A 2 -0.57 7.10 21.26
N ALA A 3 -1.12 5.88 21.26
CA ALA A 3 -2.56 5.68 21.32
C ALA A 3 -3.18 6.28 22.59
N ASP A 4 -2.50 6.18 23.71
CA ASP A 4 -2.97 6.72 24.99
C ASP A 4 -2.86 8.25 25.03
N ALA A 5 -2.05 8.85 24.18
CA ALA A 5 -1.91 10.30 24.08
C ALA A 5 -3.03 10.97 23.25
N GLY A 6 -3.99 10.20 22.75
CA GLY A 6 -5.17 10.74 22.08
C GLY A 6 -5.06 10.90 20.58
N ILE A 7 -4.11 10.25 19.93
CA ILE A 7 -4.07 10.24 18.46
C ILE A 7 -5.20 9.38 17.90
N ASP A 8 -5.66 9.71 16.69
CA ASP A 8 -6.85 9.09 16.09
C ASP A 8 -6.54 7.82 15.30
N SER A 9 -5.34 7.73 14.71
CA SER A 9 -4.91 6.58 13.93
C SER A 9 -3.38 6.52 13.84
N ILE A 10 -2.85 5.37 13.42
CA ILE A 10 -1.41 5.18 13.18
C ILE A 10 -1.23 4.53 11.82
N GLU A 11 -0.41 5.15 10.96
CA GLU A 11 0.04 4.52 9.74
C GLU A 11 1.39 3.83 10.00
N VAL A 12 1.44 2.53 9.71
CA VAL A 12 2.64 1.72 9.94
C VAL A 12 3.52 1.75 8.70
N SER A 13 4.73 2.23 8.89
CA SER A 13 5.75 2.38 7.88
C SER A 13 7.11 2.03 8.50
N GLY A 14 8.18 2.14 7.75
CA GLY A 14 9.53 1.87 8.27
C GLY A 14 10.60 2.39 7.33
N ASN A 15 11.85 2.21 7.72
CA ASN A 15 12.99 2.55 6.87
C ASN A 15 12.91 1.77 5.55
N GLY A 16 13.19 2.43 4.44
CA GLY A 16 13.10 1.79 3.13
C GLY A 16 11.65 1.51 2.73
N THR A 17 10.76 2.45 2.96
CA THR A 17 9.33 2.30 2.69
C THR A 17 9.01 1.96 1.23
N SER A 18 9.90 2.28 0.31
CA SER A 18 9.70 2.01 -1.12
C SER A 18 10.60 0.86 -1.55
N VAL A 19 10.29 -0.33 -1.09
CA VAL A 19 11.02 -1.54 -1.47
C VAL A 19 10.82 -1.83 -2.95
N GLY A 20 11.90 -2.07 -3.67
CA GLY A 20 11.85 -2.46 -5.07
C GLY A 20 11.55 -3.94 -5.25
N GLY A 21 11.20 -4.33 -6.47
CA GLY A 21 11.04 -5.74 -6.81
C GLY A 21 9.81 -6.41 -6.21
N ILE A 22 8.78 -5.65 -5.85
CA ILE A 22 7.52 -6.23 -5.38
C ILE A 22 6.81 -6.91 -6.55
N LYS A 23 6.46 -8.18 -6.36
CA LYS A 23 5.70 -8.98 -7.32
C LYS A 23 4.30 -9.21 -6.77
N ALA A 24 3.30 -8.90 -7.57
CA ALA A 24 1.91 -9.07 -7.18
C ALA A 24 1.63 -10.51 -6.73
N GLY A 25 0.96 -10.64 -5.59
CA GLY A 25 0.60 -11.93 -5.01
C GLY A 25 1.76 -12.71 -4.36
N VAL A 26 3.00 -12.19 -4.41
CA VAL A 26 4.17 -12.90 -3.89
C VAL A 26 4.70 -12.25 -2.62
N ASN A 27 5.05 -10.98 -2.67
CA ASN A 27 5.70 -10.28 -1.56
C ASN A 27 5.07 -8.93 -1.25
N GLU A 28 3.77 -8.78 -1.53
CA GLU A 28 3.01 -7.57 -1.19
C GLU A 28 2.91 -7.38 0.31
N GLY A 29 2.72 -6.13 0.72
CA GLY A 29 2.41 -5.80 2.11
C GLY A 29 3.54 -6.13 3.08
N TYR A 30 4.75 -5.72 2.78
CA TYR A 30 5.94 -6.09 3.55
C TYR A 30 5.95 -5.54 5.00
N PHE A 31 5.14 -4.57 5.34
CA PHE A 31 4.94 -4.13 6.73
C PHE A 31 3.72 -4.78 7.39
N GLY A 32 3.05 -5.71 6.70
CA GLY A 32 1.79 -6.28 7.14
C GLY A 32 1.86 -7.01 8.48
N ASN A 33 2.89 -7.81 8.69
CA ASN A 33 3.04 -8.56 9.93
C ASN A 33 3.17 -7.63 11.14
N PHE A 34 3.95 -6.57 11.02
CA PHE A 34 4.09 -5.58 12.09
C PHE A 34 2.78 -4.83 12.33
N ALA A 35 2.12 -4.41 11.27
CA ALA A 35 0.83 -3.71 11.37
C ALA A 35 -0.24 -4.58 12.02
N ALA A 36 -0.32 -5.85 11.65
CA ALA A 36 -1.28 -6.79 12.23
C ALA A 36 -1.05 -6.98 13.73
N LYS A 37 0.21 -7.07 14.13
CA LYS A 37 0.59 -7.20 15.53
C LYS A 37 0.22 -5.96 16.34
N LEU A 38 0.54 -4.79 15.81
CA LEU A 38 0.22 -3.53 16.46
C LEU A 38 -1.30 -3.35 16.59
N ALA A 39 -2.07 -3.73 15.58
CA ALA A 39 -3.52 -3.62 15.59
C ALA A 39 -4.17 -4.45 16.70
N GLN A 40 -3.53 -5.53 17.13
CA GLN A 40 -4.01 -6.33 18.27
C GLN A 40 -3.76 -5.65 19.61
N GLU A 41 -2.77 -4.77 19.69
CA GLU A 41 -2.33 -4.16 20.93
C GLU A 41 -2.98 -2.81 21.22
N VAL A 42 -3.50 -2.13 20.19
CA VAL A 42 -4.12 -0.81 20.33
C VAL A 42 -5.56 -0.83 19.84
N LYS A 43 -6.37 0.12 20.34
CA LYS A 43 -7.79 0.22 19.98
C LYS A 43 -8.07 1.19 18.84
N ILE A 44 -7.10 2.02 18.50
CA ILE A 44 -7.26 2.99 17.39
C ILE A 44 -7.01 2.31 16.05
N PRO A 45 -7.58 2.86 14.96
CA PRO A 45 -7.35 2.31 13.62
C PRO A 45 -5.88 2.29 13.24
N ILE A 46 -5.45 1.19 12.66
CA ILE A 46 -4.10 1.02 12.10
C ILE A 46 -4.19 1.00 10.58
N ILE A 47 -3.32 1.75 9.94
CA ILE A 47 -3.20 1.86 8.50
C ILE A 47 -1.88 1.22 8.08
N CYS A 48 -1.90 0.35 7.08
CA CYS A 48 -0.69 -0.31 6.59
C CYS A 48 -0.33 0.17 5.19
N VAL A 49 0.89 0.64 5.01
CA VAL A 49 1.45 1.03 3.72
C VAL A 49 2.54 0.03 3.31
N GLY A 50 2.78 -0.08 2.04
CA GLY A 50 3.97 -0.75 1.51
C GLY A 50 3.70 -1.97 0.66
N GLY A 51 3.91 -1.81 -0.64
CA GLY A 51 3.93 -2.94 -1.58
C GLY A 51 2.58 -3.51 -1.97
N TRP A 52 1.48 -2.87 -1.67
CA TRP A 52 0.15 -3.36 -2.06
C TRP A 52 -0.06 -3.22 -3.57
N ARG A 53 -0.48 -4.31 -4.21
CA ARG A 53 -0.66 -4.36 -5.67
C ARG A 53 -1.96 -5.04 -6.10
N SER A 54 -2.46 -6.00 -5.34
CA SER A 54 -3.58 -6.87 -5.73
C SER A 54 -4.75 -6.72 -4.79
N ARG A 55 -5.96 -6.57 -5.34
CA ARG A 55 -7.17 -6.47 -4.52
C ARG A 55 -7.36 -7.68 -3.61
N HIS A 56 -7.19 -8.88 -4.14
CA HIS A 56 -7.40 -10.09 -3.34
C HIS A 56 -6.41 -10.20 -2.17
N VAL A 57 -5.16 -9.77 -2.36
CA VAL A 57 -4.17 -9.76 -1.28
C VAL A 57 -4.56 -8.73 -0.21
N ILE A 58 -4.97 -7.54 -0.63
CA ILE A 58 -5.44 -6.47 0.27
C ILE A 58 -6.65 -6.92 1.07
N GLU A 59 -7.66 -7.45 0.40
CA GLU A 59 -8.88 -7.93 1.08
C GLU A 59 -8.59 -9.05 2.06
N ASP A 60 -7.77 -10.01 1.66
CA ASP A 60 -7.38 -11.12 2.52
C ASP A 60 -6.70 -10.60 3.79
N PHE A 61 -5.76 -9.66 3.64
CA PHE A 61 -5.07 -9.05 4.77
C PHE A 61 -6.04 -8.31 5.70
N LEU A 62 -6.91 -7.47 5.14
CA LEU A 62 -7.88 -6.71 5.94
C LEU A 62 -8.88 -7.62 6.66
N ASN A 63 -9.27 -8.73 6.03
CA ASN A 63 -10.19 -9.69 6.63
C ASN A 63 -9.56 -10.54 7.74
N LYS A 64 -8.28 -10.82 7.65
CA LYS A 64 -7.55 -11.67 8.60
C LYS A 64 -6.93 -10.91 9.78
N THR A 65 -6.89 -9.60 9.71
CA THR A 65 -6.24 -8.77 10.71
C THR A 65 -7.19 -7.70 11.22
N ARG A 66 -6.80 -7.00 12.28
CA ARG A 66 -7.52 -5.83 12.78
C ARG A 66 -7.09 -4.52 12.11
N VAL A 67 -6.18 -4.58 11.16
CA VAL A 67 -5.81 -3.42 10.34
C VAL A 67 -7.05 -3.00 9.53
N GLU A 68 -7.40 -1.72 9.60
CA GLU A 68 -8.63 -1.22 9.01
C GLU A 68 -8.45 -0.61 7.63
N LEU A 69 -7.27 -0.06 7.36
CA LEU A 69 -7.00 0.68 6.13
C LEU A 69 -5.63 0.31 5.57
N ILE A 70 -5.49 0.45 4.28
CA ILE A 70 -4.19 0.36 3.61
C ILE A 70 -3.91 1.67 2.89
N SER A 71 -2.63 2.00 2.73
CA SER A 71 -2.19 3.17 1.99
C SER A 71 -1.48 2.75 0.71
N LEU A 72 -1.64 3.55 -0.32
CA LEU A 72 -1.06 3.33 -1.64
C LEU A 72 -0.24 4.54 -2.04
N SER A 73 0.90 4.32 -2.70
CA SER A 73 1.71 5.39 -3.27
C SER A 73 2.07 5.08 -4.72
N ARG A 74 3.04 4.19 -4.94
CA ARG A 74 3.52 3.86 -6.29
C ARG A 74 2.44 3.36 -7.26
N PRO A 75 1.46 2.55 -6.83
CA PRO A 75 0.35 2.21 -7.71
C PRO A 75 -0.41 3.42 -8.24
N LEU A 76 -0.56 4.46 -7.42
CA LEU A 76 -1.22 5.70 -7.81
C LEU A 76 -0.37 6.52 -8.78
N VAL A 77 0.96 6.43 -8.70
CA VAL A 77 1.87 7.05 -9.66
C VAL A 77 1.70 6.41 -11.04
N ARG A 78 1.60 5.08 -11.08
CA ARG A 78 1.41 4.32 -12.33
C ARG A 78 -0.01 4.46 -12.88
N GLU A 79 -1.01 4.39 -12.00
CA GLU A 79 -2.43 4.36 -12.33
C GLU A 79 -3.19 5.28 -11.37
N PRO A 80 -3.32 6.60 -11.65
CA PRO A 80 -4.03 7.51 -10.75
C PRO A 80 -5.46 7.10 -10.46
N ASP A 81 -6.10 6.33 -11.34
CA ASP A 81 -7.45 5.81 -11.18
C ASP A 81 -7.49 4.42 -10.50
N PHE A 82 -6.39 3.96 -9.94
CA PHE A 82 -6.30 2.64 -9.32
C PHE A 82 -7.37 2.38 -8.26
N PRO A 83 -7.74 3.34 -7.39
CA PRO A 83 -8.81 3.11 -6.44
C PRO A 83 -10.15 2.76 -7.09
N LYS A 84 -10.48 3.39 -8.21
CA LYS A 84 -11.69 3.04 -8.97
C LYS A 84 -11.62 1.62 -9.51
N LYS A 85 -10.46 1.22 -10.03
CA LYS A 85 -10.24 -0.13 -10.53
C LYS A 85 -10.35 -1.17 -9.42
N LEU A 86 -9.82 -0.87 -8.22
CA LEU A 86 -9.94 -1.74 -7.06
C LEU A 86 -11.39 -1.98 -6.67
N LEU A 87 -12.23 -0.95 -6.74
CA LEU A 87 -13.64 -1.08 -6.40
C LEU A 87 -14.44 -1.82 -7.48
N ALA A 88 -14.05 -1.68 -8.74
CA ALA A 88 -14.81 -2.21 -9.87
C ALA A 88 -14.48 -3.66 -10.21
N ASP A 89 -13.27 -4.14 -9.93
CA ASP A 89 -12.80 -5.45 -10.37
C ASP A 89 -12.13 -6.20 -9.22
N ILE A 90 -12.72 -7.31 -8.82
CA ILE A 90 -12.20 -8.17 -7.75
C ILE A 90 -10.83 -8.77 -8.10
N ASN A 91 -10.51 -8.88 -9.38
CA ASN A 91 -9.23 -9.41 -9.87
C ASN A 91 -8.21 -8.31 -10.17
N CYS A 92 -8.49 -7.06 -9.75
CA CYS A 92 -7.64 -5.93 -10.03
C CYS A 92 -6.24 -6.10 -9.45
N VAL A 93 -5.23 -5.88 -10.29
CA VAL A 93 -3.82 -5.89 -9.92
C VAL A 93 -3.18 -4.64 -10.50
N SER A 94 -2.40 -3.93 -9.67
CA SER A 94 -1.68 -2.75 -10.14
C SER A 94 -0.62 -3.12 -11.18
N LYS A 95 -0.47 -2.27 -12.17
CA LYS A 95 0.60 -2.39 -13.17
C LYS A 95 1.96 -1.94 -12.67
N CYS A 96 2.05 -1.39 -11.47
CA CYS A 96 3.32 -0.95 -10.90
C CYS A 96 4.25 -2.15 -10.69
N VAL A 97 5.45 -2.10 -11.29
CA VAL A 97 6.45 -3.18 -11.20
C VAL A 97 7.48 -2.95 -10.11
N SER A 98 7.30 -1.90 -9.31
CA SER A 98 8.17 -1.57 -8.17
C SER A 98 9.64 -1.37 -8.52
N CYS A 99 9.91 -0.80 -9.70
CA CYS A 99 11.27 -0.50 -10.15
C CYS A 99 11.87 0.74 -9.47
N ASN A 100 11.04 1.54 -8.81
CA ASN A 100 11.41 2.80 -8.14
C ASN A 100 11.95 3.90 -9.08
N ALA A 101 11.86 3.73 -10.38
CA ALA A 101 12.34 4.73 -11.34
C ALA A 101 11.59 6.07 -11.22
N CYS A 102 10.34 6.06 -10.73
CA CYS A 102 9.55 7.28 -10.55
C CYS A 102 10.19 8.26 -9.56
N TYR A 103 11.05 7.80 -8.65
CA TYR A 103 11.77 8.69 -7.75
C TYR A 103 12.85 9.52 -8.45
N ARG A 104 13.20 9.16 -9.68
CA ARG A 104 14.24 9.84 -10.46
C ARG A 104 13.70 10.61 -11.65
N THR A 105 12.40 10.54 -11.90
CA THR A 105 11.77 11.23 -13.02
C THR A 105 11.27 12.61 -12.58
N PRO A 106 11.16 13.59 -13.50
CA PRO A 106 10.51 14.85 -13.19
C PRO A 106 9.07 14.64 -12.74
N ALA A 107 8.65 15.31 -11.67
CA ALA A 107 7.33 15.20 -11.07
C ALA A 107 6.98 13.77 -10.65
N HIS A 108 7.97 12.91 -10.40
CA HIS A 108 7.78 11.52 -9.98
C HIS A 108 6.85 10.72 -10.91
N ARG A 109 7.01 10.89 -12.21
CA ARG A 109 6.23 10.15 -13.21
C ARG A 109 6.70 8.71 -13.31
N CYS A 110 5.75 7.80 -13.56
CA CYS A 110 6.08 6.44 -13.92
C CYS A 110 6.68 6.37 -15.32
N ILE A 111 7.80 5.69 -15.47
CA ILE A 111 8.46 5.53 -16.77
C ILE A 111 7.64 4.66 -17.75
N PHE A 112 6.73 3.86 -17.23
CA PHE A 112 5.84 3.00 -18.03
C PHE A 112 4.47 3.63 -18.29
N SER A 113 4.18 4.78 -17.69
CA SER A 113 2.98 5.54 -18.04
C SER A 113 3.18 6.12 -19.43
N GLY A 114 2.41 5.72 -20.38
CA GLY A 114 2.51 6.29 -21.72
C GLY A 114 2.43 7.81 -21.69
N ARG A 115 2.69 8.44 -22.85
CA ARG A 115 2.58 9.89 -22.97
C ARG A 115 1.18 10.33 -22.60
N ARG A 116 1.08 11.00 -21.47
CA ARG A 116 -0.09 11.80 -21.20
C ARG A 116 0.20 13.17 -21.76
N GLY A 117 -0.59 13.52 -22.68
CA GLY A 117 -0.51 14.83 -23.29
C GLY A 117 -0.48 15.94 -22.28
#